data_27a1b0461060b2de76e72bbba8573d2b
#
_entry.id   27a1b0461060b2de76e72bbba8573d2b
#
_cell.length_a   1.000
_cell.length_b   1.000
_cell.length_c   1.000
_cell.angle_alpha   90.00
_cell.angle_beta   90.00
_cell.angle_gamma   90.00
#
_symmetry.space_group_name_H-M   'P 1'
#
loop_
_entity.id
_entity.type
_entity.pdbx_description
1 polymer ?
#
loop_
_entity_poly.entity_id
_entity_poly.type
_entity_poly.pdbx_seq_one_letter_code
_entity_poly.pdbx_strand_id
1 'polypeptide(L)'
;MTTKAKAAIIGPGNIGTDLLMKCQRSEFIEATWMVGIEESAGIQRAREFGLRTSTDGVDGLVAGFDESPVDFVFDATSAYVHAENSRKVTALGATMIDLTPAAIGPFCIPPVNLETLLDTGPAQNVNMVTCGGQATIPMVYAVSRVQNVKYAEIVATVASKSVGMGTRDNIDEFTRTTSSAIAKIGGADEGKAIIIINPAEPPLVMRDTIHCLTRDEPNEAEIRASIDAMVDEVKRYVPGYKLNNAPIIDGNRVTISVEVEGLGDFLPKYAGNLDIMTAAGLRTAEMIAQRRQA
;
A
#
# COMPACT_ATOMS: atom_id res chain seq x y z
N MET A 1 16.40 24.17 5.47
CA MET A 1 15.17 23.52 4.93
C MET A 1 15.65 22.30 4.16
N THR A 2 15.25 21.13 4.53
CA THR A 2 15.53 19.89 3.78
C THR A 2 14.82 19.97 2.42
N THR A 3 15.55 19.74 1.34
CA THR A 3 14.95 19.70 -0.01
C THR A 3 14.06 18.46 -0.10
N LYS A 4 12.79 18.64 -0.49
CA LYS A 4 11.88 17.50 -0.72
C LYS A 4 12.38 16.64 -1.88
N ALA A 5 12.28 15.33 -1.76
CA ALA A 5 12.56 14.43 -2.86
C ALA A 5 11.42 14.52 -3.90
N LYS A 6 11.78 14.52 -5.17
CA LYS A 6 10.83 14.67 -6.28
C LYS A 6 10.20 13.34 -6.66
N ALA A 7 8.93 13.37 -6.99
CA ALA A 7 8.20 12.16 -7.39
C ALA A 7 7.36 12.36 -8.65
N ALA A 8 7.24 11.29 -9.43
CA ALA A 8 6.27 11.16 -10.51
C ALA A 8 5.17 10.16 -10.13
N ILE A 9 3.98 10.35 -10.69
CA ILE A 9 2.84 9.43 -10.54
C ILE A 9 2.45 8.94 -11.93
N ILE A 10 2.47 7.61 -12.13
CA ILE A 10 1.96 6.96 -13.33
C ILE A 10 0.57 6.40 -13.03
N GLY A 11 -0.43 6.79 -13.83
CA GLY A 11 -1.82 6.39 -13.66
C GLY A 11 -2.65 7.46 -12.93
N PRO A 12 -3.31 8.36 -13.68
CA PRO A 12 -4.09 9.48 -13.15
C PRO A 12 -5.52 9.10 -12.74
N GLY A 13 -5.70 7.85 -12.31
CA GLY A 13 -6.97 7.34 -11.77
C GLY A 13 -7.21 7.78 -10.31
N ASN A 14 -8.13 7.09 -9.64
CA ASN A 14 -8.49 7.39 -8.25
C ASN A 14 -7.29 7.30 -7.30
N ILE A 15 -6.48 6.22 -7.42
CA ILE A 15 -5.29 6.01 -6.59
C ILE A 15 -4.24 7.09 -6.85
N GLY A 16 -3.89 7.35 -8.12
CA GLY A 16 -2.88 8.37 -8.45
C GLY A 16 -3.31 9.78 -8.06
N THR A 17 -4.60 10.11 -8.22
CA THR A 17 -5.14 11.42 -7.82
C THR A 17 -5.14 11.59 -6.29
N ASP A 18 -5.53 10.55 -5.54
CA ASP A 18 -5.48 10.58 -4.07
C ASP A 18 -4.03 10.68 -3.56
N LEU A 19 -3.10 9.98 -4.19
CA LEU A 19 -1.69 10.07 -3.89
C LEU A 19 -1.14 11.49 -4.16
N LEU A 20 -1.55 12.12 -5.27
CA LEU A 20 -1.21 13.51 -5.55
C LEU A 20 -1.66 14.43 -4.40
N MET A 21 -2.90 14.28 -3.92
CA MET A 21 -3.43 15.08 -2.80
C MET A 21 -2.62 14.85 -1.52
N LYS A 22 -2.20 13.63 -1.25
CA LYS A 22 -1.34 13.30 -0.11
C LYS A 22 0.07 13.90 -0.24
N CYS A 23 0.68 13.85 -1.43
CA CYS A 23 1.98 14.47 -1.70
C CYS A 23 1.99 15.98 -1.46
N GLN A 24 0.87 16.69 -1.69
CA GLN A 24 0.77 18.13 -1.42
C GLN A 24 1.00 18.46 0.06
N ARG A 25 0.73 17.55 0.98
CA ARG A 25 0.90 17.72 2.43
C ARG A 25 2.19 17.11 2.96
N SER A 26 2.90 16.32 2.17
CA SER A 26 4.14 15.70 2.60
C SER A 26 5.23 16.74 2.83
N GLU A 27 5.98 16.59 3.90
CA GLU A 27 7.17 17.41 4.20
C GLU A 27 8.42 16.90 3.47
N PHE A 28 8.40 15.66 2.94
CA PHE A 28 9.56 14.97 2.38
C PHE A 28 9.45 14.71 0.89
N ILE A 29 8.23 14.62 0.34
CA ILE A 29 7.97 14.28 -1.05
C ILE A 29 7.23 15.41 -1.75
N GLU A 30 7.69 15.76 -2.95
CA GLU A 30 7.03 16.71 -3.86
C GLU A 30 6.66 15.99 -5.16
N ALA A 31 5.38 15.91 -5.48
CA ALA A 31 4.95 15.41 -6.78
C ALA A 31 5.20 16.50 -7.85
N THR A 32 5.97 16.15 -8.87
CA THR A 32 6.35 17.06 -9.98
C THR A 32 5.82 16.61 -11.33
N TRP A 33 5.43 15.33 -11.46
CA TRP A 33 4.88 14.75 -12.68
C TRP A 33 3.63 13.92 -12.41
N MET A 34 2.70 13.95 -13.34
CA MET A 34 1.65 12.95 -13.48
C MET A 34 1.50 12.56 -14.95
N VAL A 35 1.59 11.25 -15.22
CA VAL A 35 1.48 10.72 -16.57
C VAL A 35 0.35 9.69 -16.69
N GLY A 36 -0.34 9.73 -17.81
CA GLY A 36 -1.40 8.81 -18.19
C GLY A 36 -1.29 8.43 -19.65
N ILE A 37 -2.22 7.62 -20.16
CA ILE A 37 -2.27 7.20 -21.57
C ILE A 37 -3.30 8.00 -22.37
N GLU A 38 -4.07 8.86 -21.70
CA GLU A 38 -5.09 9.70 -22.29
C GLU A 38 -5.38 10.92 -21.41
N GLU A 39 -6.07 11.91 -21.95
CA GLU A 39 -6.55 13.05 -21.20
C GLU A 39 -7.63 12.59 -20.20
N SER A 40 -7.52 13.04 -18.95
CA SER A 40 -8.42 12.64 -17.86
C SER A 40 -8.59 13.74 -16.81
N ALA A 41 -9.58 13.60 -15.95
CA ALA A 41 -9.78 14.50 -14.82
C ALA A 41 -8.57 14.55 -13.86
N GLY A 42 -7.84 13.42 -13.71
CA GLY A 42 -6.61 13.38 -12.91
C GLY A 42 -5.46 14.16 -13.55
N ILE A 43 -5.28 14.07 -14.87
CA ILE A 43 -4.30 14.87 -15.62
C ILE A 43 -4.63 16.37 -15.53
N GLN A 44 -5.91 16.74 -15.69
CA GLN A 44 -6.33 18.15 -15.57
C GLN A 44 -6.04 18.69 -14.18
N ARG A 45 -6.37 17.93 -13.15
CA ARG A 45 -6.08 18.28 -11.75
C ARG A 45 -4.58 18.42 -11.49
N ALA A 46 -3.76 17.53 -12.02
CA ALA A 46 -2.31 17.65 -11.89
C ALA A 46 -1.77 18.95 -12.49
N ARG A 47 -2.31 19.39 -13.63
CA ARG A 47 -1.97 20.70 -14.23
C ARG A 47 -2.39 21.87 -13.34
N GLU A 48 -3.56 21.80 -12.69
CA GLU A 48 -4.01 22.83 -11.74
C GLU A 48 -3.06 22.98 -10.54
N PHE A 49 -2.42 21.88 -10.12
CA PHE A 49 -1.36 21.89 -9.10
C PHE A 49 0.03 22.24 -9.66
N GLY A 50 0.16 22.53 -10.95
CA GLY A 50 1.41 22.93 -11.57
C GLY A 50 2.37 21.79 -11.92
N LEU A 51 1.90 20.53 -11.91
CA LEU A 51 2.72 19.40 -12.30
C LEU A 51 2.94 19.36 -13.81
N ARG A 52 4.10 18.84 -14.21
CA ARG A 52 4.29 18.38 -15.61
C ARG A 52 3.38 17.18 -15.88
N THR A 53 2.79 17.13 -17.06
CA THR A 53 1.89 16.04 -17.45
C THR A 53 2.23 15.53 -18.85
N SER A 54 1.97 14.23 -19.07
CA SER A 54 1.99 13.63 -20.41
C SER A 54 0.85 12.61 -20.54
N THR A 55 0.40 12.41 -21.77
CA THR A 55 -0.55 11.37 -22.16
C THR A 55 0.10 10.19 -22.88
N ASP A 56 1.44 10.16 -22.94
CA ASP A 56 2.23 9.11 -23.57
C ASP A 56 2.67 8.02 -22.56
N GLY A 57 2.00 7.94 -21.42
CA GLY A 57 2.33 6.99 -20.36
C GLY A 57 3.74 7.18 -19.81
N VAL A 58 4.40 6.08 -19.47
CA VAL A 58 5.77 6.10 -18.93
C VAL A 58 6.77 6.69 -19.95
N ASP A 59 6.51 6.59 -21.24
CA ASP A 59 7.42 7.12 -22.29
C ASP A 59 7.47 8.66 -22.25
N GLY A 60 6.36 9.32 -21.90
CA GLY A 60 6.36 10.75 -21.67
C GLY A 60 7.22 11.19 -20.49
N LEU A 61 7.24 10.40 -19.40
CA LEU A 61 8.13 10.64 -18.27
C LEU A 61 9.61 10.43 -18.70
N VAL A 62 9.91 9.34 -19.40
CA VAL A 62 11.27 9.03 -19.91
C VAL A 62 11.78 10.15 -20.79
N ALA A 63 10.97 10.62 -21.75
CA ALA A 63 11.35 11.69 -22.68
C ALA A 63 11.67 13.02 -21.98
N GLY A 64 10.99 13.34 -20.89
CA GLY A 64 11.18 14.60 -20.15
C GLY A 64 12.06 14.48 -18.90
N PHE A 65 12.64 13.31 -18.63
CA PHE A 65 13.34 13.03 -17.38
C PHE A 65 14.58 13.91 -17.17
N ASP A 66 15.40 14.10 -18.20
CA ASP A 66 16.62 14.91 -18.11
C ASP A 66 16.34 16.37 -17.76
N GLU A 67 15.19 16.90 -18.21
CA GLU A 67 14.76 18.27 -17.88
C GLU A 67 14.17 18.40 -16.48
N SER A 68 13.54 17.33 -15.98
CA SER A 68 12.88 17.31 -14.66
C SER A 68 12.98 15.92 -14.03
N PRO A 69 14.20 15.58 -13.53
CA PRO A 69 14.44 14.29 -12.90
C PRO A 69 13.65 14.12 -11.61
N VAL A 70 13.34 12.87 -11.29
CA VAL A 70 12.66 12.50 -10.05
C VAL A 70 13.40 11.39 -9.30
N ASP A 71 13.24 11.36 -7.97
CA ASP A 71 13.84 10.35 -7.10
C ASP A 71 12.95 9.10 -7.01
N PHE A 72 11.63 9.31 -7.07
CA PHE A 72 10.62 8.27 -6.92
C PHE A 72 9.62 8.29 -8.07
N VAL A 73 9.11 7.12 -8.41
CA VAL A 73 7.97 6.98 -9.31
C VAL A 73 6.95 6.05 -8.68
N PHE A 74 5.74 6.54 -8.47
CA PHE A 74 4.61 5.74 -8.02
C PHE A 74 3.88 5.17 -9.21
N ASP A 75 3.73 3.84 -9.25
CA ASP A 75 2.93 3.18 -10.30
C ASP A 75 1.54 2.81 -9.76
N ALA A 76 0.55 3.56 -10.20
CA ALA A 76 -0.87 3.37 -9.88
C ALA A 76 -1.67 2.87 -11.09
N THR A 77 -1.05 2.06 -11.95
CA THR A 77 -1.65 1.50 -13.17
C THR A 77 -2.22 0.09 -12.93
N SER A 78 -1.70 -0.91 -13.62
CA SER A 78 -2.11 -2.31 -13.48
C SER A 78 -0.92 -3.25 -13.47
N ALA A 79 -1.13 -4.48 -12.96
CA ALA A 79 -0.10 -5.51 -12.95
C ALA A 79 0.44 -5.85 -14.35
N TYR A 80 -0.38 -5.69 -15.39
CA TYR A 80 -0.01 -6.05 -16.78
C TYR A 80 1.07 -5.14 -17.37
N VAL A 81 1.06 -3.84 -17.04
CA VAL A 81 2.02 -2.86 -17.60
C VAL A 81 3.16 -2.53 -16.66
N HIS A 82 3.05 -2.91 -15.38
CA HIS A 82 4.02 -2.56 -14.35
C HIS A 82 5.45 -3.01 -14.69
N ALA A 83 5.63 -4.22 -15.21
CA ALA A 83 6.95 -4.74 -15.54
C ALA A 83 7.72 -3.82 -16.52
N GLU A 84 7.04 -3.31 -17.54
CA GLU A 84 7.63 -2.39 -18.52
C GLU A 84 7.85 -0.99 -17.91
N ASN A 85 6.90 -0.49 -17.12
CA ASN A 85 7.05 0.77 -16.39
C ASN A 85 8.27 0.71 -15.46
N SER A 86 8.38 -0.36 -14.67
CA SER A 86 9.50 -0.58 -13.74
C SER A 86 10.85 -0.63 -14.46
N ARG A 87 10.93 -1.38 -15.56
CA ARG A 87 12.16 -1.49 -16.36
C ARG A 87 12.63 -0.12 -16.87
N LYS A 88 11.72 0.70 -17.41
CA LYS A 88 12.03 2.04 -17.93
C LYS A 88 12.47 2.99 -16.82
N VAL A 89 11.73 3.03 -15.74
CA VAL A 89 11.96 3.94 -14.60
C VAL A 89 13.26 3.60 -13.86
N THR A 90 13.51 2.33 -13.58
CA THR A 90 14.72 1.92 -12.86
C THR A 90 15.99 2.14 -13.70
N ALA A 91 15.87 2.08 -15.02
CA ALA A 91 16.97 2.45 -15.93
C ALA A 91 17.36 3.94 -15.85
N LEU A 92 16.45 4.80 -15.40
CA LEU A 92 16.72 6.23 -15.15
C LEU A 92 17.34 6.49 -13.75
N GLY A 93 17.47 5.46 -12.92
CA GLY A 93 17.99 5.57 -11.56
C GLY A 93 16.94 6.00 -10.51
N ALA A 94 15.67 6.18 -10.87
CA ALA A 94 14.59 6.45 -9.93
C ALA A 94 14.12 5.18 -9.23
N THR A 95 13.63 5.32 -7.99
CA THR A 95 13.03 4.22 -7.24
C THR A 95 11.56 4.10 -7.57
N MET A 96 11.14 2.91 -8.02
CA MET A 96 9.74 2.59 -8.27
C MET A 96 9.04 2.17 -6.97
N ILE A 97 7.90 2.79 -6.67
CA ILE A 97 6.96 2.37 -5.62
C ILE A 97 5.73 1.80 -6.33
N ASP A 98 5.61 0.49 -6.27
CA ASP A 98 4.58 -0.26 -7.01
C ASP A 98 3.31 -0.42 -6.18
N LEU A 99 2.23 0.25 -6.58
CA LEU A 99 0.91 0.11 -5.97
C LEU A 99 0.03 -0.92 -6.70
N THR A 100 0.60 -1.65 -7.66
CA THR A 100 -0.10 -2.72 -8.38
C THR A 100 0.14 -4.08 -7.71
N PRO A 101 -0.69 -5.09 -7.95
CA PRO A 101 -0.46 -6.44 -7.43
C PRO A 101 0.52 -7.26 -8.28
N ALA A 102 1.42 -6.63 -9.05
CA ALA A 102 2.33 -7.31 -9.98
C ALA A 102 3.37 -8.22 -9.30
N ALA A 103 3.62 -8.03 -8.00
CA ALA A 103 4.59 -8.79 -7.20
C ALA A 103 6.03 -8.75 -7.76
N ILE A 104 6.43 -7.63 -8.34
CA ILE A 104 7.80 -7.40 -8.81
C ILE A 104 8.58 -6.64 -7.71
N GLY A 105 9.78 -7.12 -7.41
CA GLY A 105 10.59 -6.58 -6.32
C GLY A 105 10.17 -7.07 -4.93
N PRO A 106 10.86 -6.60 -3.87
CA PRO A 106 10.54 -6.97 -2.51
C PRO A 106 9.18 -6.43 -2.06
N PHE A 107 8.42 -7.25 -1.37
CA PHE A 107 7.19 -6.83 -0.69
C PHE A 107 7.51 -5.86 0.44
N CYS A 108 6.69 -4.82 0.58
CA CYS A 108 6.84 -3.80 1.62
C CYS A 108 5.51 -3.50 2.30
N ILE A 109 5.52 -3.62 3.62
CA ILE A 109 4.52 -3.08 4.54
C ILE A 109 5.31 -2.17 5.50
N PRO A 110 5.13 -0.85 5.48
CA PRO A 110 6.02 0.08 6.18
C PRO A 110 6.37 -0.29 7.62
N PRO A 111 5.40 -0.59 8.54
CA PRO A 111 5.73 -0.90 9.92
C PRO A 111 6.23 -2.34 10.13
N VAL A 112 6.23 -3.20 9.09
CA VAL A 112 6.62 -4.60 9.22
C VAL A 112 8.06 -4.81 8.81
N ASN A 113 8.46 -4.35 7.62
CA ASN A 113 9.74 -4.75 7.05
C ASN A 113 10.50 -3.65 6.30
N LEU A 114 10.00 -2.39 6.26
CA LEU A 114 10.69 -1.35 5.48
C LEU A 114 12.09 -1.05 6.03
N GLU A 115 12.28 -0.96 7.35
CA GLU A 115 13.60 -0.75 7.96
C GLU A 115 14.58 -1.84 7.55
N THR A 116 14.16 -3.12 7.59
CA THR A 116 15.00 -4.25 7.16
C THR A 116 15.33 -4.16 5.65
N LEU A 117 14.37 -3.74 4.82
CA LEU A 117 14.63 -3.54 3.39
C LEU A 117 15.66 -2.43 3.15
N LEU A 118 15.58 -1.35 3.91
CA LEU A 118 16.53 -0.24 3.81
C LEU A 118 17.96 -0.64 4.22
N ASP A 119 18.11 -1.57 5.16
CA ASP A 119 19.40 -2.08 5.59
C ASP A 119 20.05 -3.04 4.56
N THR A 120 19.27 -3.66 3.68
CA THR A 120 19.79 -4.55 2.62
C THR A 120 20.30 -3.78 1.38
N GLY A 121 20.12 -2.47 1.34
CA GLY A 121 20.51 -1.60 0.22
C GLY A 121 19.31 -1.03 -0.55
N PRO A 122 19.53 -0.10 -1.48
CA PRO A 122 18.44 0.58 -2.19
C PRO A 122 17.72 -0.40 -3.12
N ALA A 123 16.47 -0.72 -2.80
CA ALA A 123 15.60 -1.43 -3.73
C ALA A 123 15.23 -0.49 -4.88
N GLN A 124 15.41 -0.95 -6.11
CA GLN A 124 15.03 -0.18 -7.30
C GLN A 124 13.50 -0.20 -7.54
N ASN A 125 12.84 -1.28 -7.12
CA ASN A 125 11.39 -1.43 -7.15
C ASN A 125 10.92 -2.00 -5.81
N VAL A 126 9.94 -1.33 -5.18
CA VAL A 126 9.34 -1.75 -3.91
C VAL A 126 7.86 -2.03 -4.16
N ASN A 127 7.44 -3.28 -3.95
CA ASN A 127 6.05 -3.69 -4.16
C ASN A 127 5.22 -3.50 -2.89
N MET A 128 4.16 -2.71 -2.99
CA MET A 128 3.26 -2.39 -1.88
C MET A 128 2.22 -3.48 -1.60
N VAL A 129 2.40 -4.68 -2.13
CA VAL A 129 1.51 -5.83 -1.96
C VAL A 129 0.12 -5.56 -2.55
N THR A 130 -0.87 -5.31 -1.69
CA THR A 130 -2.26 -4.98 -2.04
C THR A 130 -2.89 -4.14 -0.92
N CYS A 131 -4.01 -3.51 -1.19
CA CYS A 131 -4.74 -2.77 -0.15
C CYS A 131 -5.15 -3.67 1.04
N GLY A 132 -5.63 -4.89 0.76
CA GLY A 132 -5.92 -5.87 1.81
C GLY A 132 -4.65 -6.32 2.55
N GLY A 133 -3.53 -6.47 1.85
CA GLY A 133 -2.25 -6.78 2.46
C GLY A 133 -1.77 -5.68 3.40
N GLN A 134 -1.86 -4.40 2.98
CA GLN A 134 -1.50 -3.26 3.81
C GLN A 134 -2.34 -3.16 5.08
N ALA A 135 -3.62 -3.54 5.01
CA ALA A 135 -4.51 -3.50 6.17
C ALA A 135 -4.31 -4.68 7.12
N THR A 136 -3.97 -5.87 6.63
CA THR A 136 -4.08 -7.11 7.41
C THR A 136 -2.74 -7.73 7.79
N ILE A 137 -1.71 -7.62 6.94
CA ILE A 137 -0.39 -8.22 7.23
C ILE A 137 0.26 -7.61 8.48
N PRO A 138 0.10 -6.31 8.82
CA PRO A 138 0.57 -5.79 10.09
C PRO A 138 0.03 -6.57 11.29
N MET A 139 -1.24 -7.01 11.23
CA MET A 139 -1.86 -7.80 12.31
C MET A 139 -1.33 -9.24 12.35
N VAL A 140 -1.10 -9.86 11.18
CA VAL A 140 -0.44 -11.18 11.11
C VAL A 140 0.96 -11.09 11.74
N TYR A 141 1.73 -10.08 11.35
CA TYR A 141 3.07 -9.85 11.90
C TYR A 141 3.05 -9.52 13.41
N ALA A 142 2.05 -8.76 13.87
CA ALA A 142 1.90 -8.49 15.29
C ALA A 142 1.74 -9.76 16.13
N VAL A 143 1.11 -10.80 15.58
CA VAL A 143 1.02 -12.12 16.23
C VAL A 143 2.33 -12.89 16.03
N SER A 144 2.84 -12.96 14.80
CA SER A 144 3.97 -13.83 14.45
C SER A 144 5.30 -13.41 15.11
N ARG A 145 5.50 -12.12 15.39
CA ARG A 145 6.72 -11.63 16.06
C ARG A 145 6.82 -12.03 17.53
N VAL A 146 5.72 -12.47 18.16
CA VAL A 146 5.69 -12.91 19.57
C VAL A 146 5.28 -14.37 19.73
N GLN A 147 4.71 -15.00 18.68
CA GLN A 147 4.20 -16.36 18.73
C GLN A 147 4.37 -17.04 17.35
N ASN A 148 4.82 -18.29 17.30
CA ASN A 148 4.92 -19.02 16.03
C ASN A 148 3.55 -19.23 15.39
N VAL A 149 3.34 -18.70 14.17
CA VAL A 149 2.10 -18.82 13.41
C VAL A 149 2.24 -19.85 12.31
N LYS A 150 1.48 -20.94 12.42
CA LYS A 150 1.46 -22.03 11.44
C LYS A 150 0.71 -21.65 10.17
N TYR A 151 -0.40 -20.91 10.32
CA TYR A 151 -1.28 -20.52 9.23
C TYR A 151 -1.93 -19.17 9.51
N ALA A 152 -2.01 -18.32 8.53
CA ALA A 152 -2.81 -17.09 8.63
C ALA A 152 -3.72 -16.92 7.40
N GLU A 153 -4.95 -16.51 7.67
CA GLU A 153 -5.95 -16.20 6.66
C GLU A 153 -6.47 -14.80 6.86
N ILE A 154 -6.62 -14.06 5.76
CA ILE A 154 -7.26 -12.75 5.79
C ILE A 154 -8.49 -12.73 4.88
N VAL A 155 -9.54 -12.06 5.36
CA VAL A 155 -10.75 -11.77 4.61
C VAL A 155 -10.89 -10.27 4.53
N ALA A 156 -10.51 -9.70 3.39
CA ALA A 156 -10.62 -8.25 3.14
C ALA A 156 -12.00 -7.93 2.55
N THR A 157 -12.78 -7.09 3.24
CA THR A 157 -14.11 -6.69 2.77
C THR A 157 -14.10 -5.20 2.41
N VAL A 158 -14.34 -4.92 1.14
CA VAL A 158 -14.29 -3.56 0.57
C VAL A 158 -15.62 -3.21 -0.10
N ALA A 159 -15.99 -1.92 -0.08
CA ALA A 159 -17.19 -1.45 -0.78
C ALA A 159 -17.05 -1.63 -2.29
N SER A 160 -18.09 -2.12 -2.95
CA SER A 160 -18.11 -2.28 -4.42
C SER A 160 -17.81 -0.96 -5.16
N LYS A 161 -18.23 0.18 -4.61
CA LYS A 161 -17.98 1.51 -5.16
C LYS A 161 -16.51 1.96 -5.09
N SER A 162 -15.70 1.36 -4.21
CA SER A 162 -14.26 1.65 -4.10
C SER A 162 -13.39 0.70 -4.93
N VAL A 163 -13.99 -0.24 -5.66
CA VAL A 163 -13.29 -1.24 -6.48
C VAL A 163 -13.46 -0.91 -7.95
N GLY A 164 -12.41 -0.33 -8.55
CA GLY A 164 -12.37 -0.02 -9.98
C GLY A 164 -12.13 -1.27 -10.85
N MET A 165 -12.16 -1.06 -12.18
CA MET A 165 -11.91 -2.14 -13.16
C MET A 165 -10.55 -2.80 -12.94
N GLY A 166 -9.49 -2.02 -12.68
CA GLY A 166 -8.16 -2.56 -12.45
C GLY A 166 -8.09 -3.60 -11.33
N THR A 167 -8.78 -3.37 -10.20
CA THR A 167 -8.85 -4.37 -9.11
C THR A 167 -9.68 -5.58 -9.51
N ARG A 168 -10.80 -5.37 -10.22
CA ARG A 168 -11.69 -6.48 -10.65
C ARG A 168 -11.00 -7.41 -11.64
N ASP A 169 -10.21 -6.83 -12.54
CA ASP A 169 -9.45 -7.59 -13.55
C ASP A 169 -8.22 -8.30 -12.94
N ASN A 170 -7.78 -7.91 -11.74
CA ASN A 170 -6.59 -8.44 -11.06
C ASN A 170 -6.93 -9.13 -9.71
N ILE A 171 -8.12 -9.71 -9.55
CA ILE A 171 -8.53 -10.40 -8.30
C ILE A 171 -7.61 -11.61 -8.00
N ASP A 172 -7.21 -12.36 -9.01
CA ASP A 172 -6.32 -13.50 -8.86
C ASP A 172 -4.92 -13.06 -8.39
N GLU A 173 -4.40 -11.98 -8.96
CA GLU A 173 -3.13 -11.38 -8.55
C GLU A 173 -3.22 -10.84 -7.12
N PHE A 174 -4.34 -10.20 -6.76
CA PHE A 174 -4.60 -9.76 -5.39
C PHE A 174 -4.47 -10.92 -4.41
N THR A 175 -5.17 -12.04 -4.66
CA THR A 175 -5.18 -13.18 -3.74
C THR A 175 -3.83 -13.87 -3.65
N ARG A 176 -3.15 -14.10 -4.78
CA ARG A 176 -1.82 -14.73 -4.83
C ARG A 176 -0.75 -13.87 -4.15
N THR A 177 -0.70 -12.57 -4.50
CA THR A 177 0.28 -11.64 -3.95
C THR A 177 0.10 -11.47 -2.45
N THR A 178 -1.14 -11.29 -1.98
CA THR A 178 -1.43 -11.16 -0.55
C THR A 178 -1.10 -12.45 0.21
N SER A 179 -1.50 -13.63 -0.28
CA SER A 179 -1.18 -14.91 0.33
C SER A 179 0.33 -15.14 0.43
N SER A 180 1.07 -14.82 -0.63
CA SER A 180 2.54 -14.90 -0.64
C SER A 180 3.18 -13.95 0.37
N ALA A 181 2.66 -12.72 0.50
CA ALA A 181 3.18 -11.73 1.43
C ALA A 181 2.88 -12.09 2.90
N ILE A 182 1.73 -12.69 3.20
CA ILE A 182 1.41 -13.22 4.54
C ILE A 182 2.51 -14.19 5.00
N ALA A 183 2.95 -15.08 4.13
CA ALA A 183 4.01 -16.02 4.47
C ALA A 183 5.40 -15.35 4.51
N LYS A 184 5.75 -14.55 3.48
CA LYS A 184 7.10 -14.00 3.33
C LYS A 184 7.46 -12.91 4.31
N ILE A 185 6.51 -12.04 4.65
CA ILE A 185 6.74 -10.88 5.52
C ILE A 185 5.79 -10.82 6.71
N GLY A 186 4.62 -11.45 6.64
CA GLY A 186 3.72 -11.58 7.79
C GLY A 186 4.18 -12.60 8.84
N GLY A 187 5.11 -13.50 8.50
CA GLY A 187 5.73 -14.47 9.43
C GLY A 187 4.87 -15.70 9.73
N ALA A 188 3.83 -15.98 8.94
CA ALA A 188 3.14 -17.28 8.99
C ALA A 188 3.82 -18.29 8.05
N ASP A 189 3.76 -19.60 8.37
CA ASP A 189 4.31 -20.61 7.46
C ASP A 189 3.48 -20.72 6.17
N GLU A 190 2.16 -20.57 6.29
CA GLU A 190 1.21 -20.60 5.17
C GLU A 190 0.26 -19.42 5.25
N GLY A 191 -0.06 -18.83 4.10
CA GLY A 191 -0.96 -17.68 3.99
C GLY A 191 -2.11 -17.93 3.02
N LYS A 192 -3.30 -17.39 3.34
CA LYS A 192 -4.45 -17.35 2.45
C LYS A 192 -5.09 -15.97 2.47
N ALA A 193 -5.53 -15.50 1.32
CA ALA A 193 -6.25 -14.24 1.20
C ALA A 193 -7.57 -14.43 0.46
N ILE A 194 -8.61 -13.76 0.97
CA ILE A 194 -9.94 -13.70 0.38
C ILE A 194 -10.32 -12.23 0.27
N ILE A 195 -10.89 -11.81 -0.85
CA ILE A 195 -11.49 -10.50 -1.02
C ILE A 195 -13.00 -10.62 -1.18
N ILE A 196 -13.75 -9.81 -0.44
CA ILE A 196 -15.20 -9.66 -0.55
C ILE A 196 -15.50 -8.26 -1.06
N ILE A 197 -16.12 -8.18 -2.24
CA ILE A 197 -16.60 -6.93 -2.81
C ILE A 197 -18.06 -6.76 -2.38
N ASN A 198 -18.31 -5.85 -1.44
CA ASN A 198 -19.60 -5.67 -0.78
C ASN A 198 -20.45 -4.62 -1.51
N PRO A 199 -21.64 -4.99 -2.03
CA PRO A 199 -22.52 -4.07 -2.76
C PRO A 199 -23.48 -3.27 -1.88
N ALA A 200 -23.36 -3.29 -0.56
CA ALA A 200 -24.29 -2.62 0.36
C ALA A 200 -24.43 -1.11 0.08
N GLU A 201 -25.64 -0.60 0.28
CA GLU A 201 -25.99 0.81 0.25
C GLU A 201 -26.62 1.22 1.60
N PRO A 202 -26.09 2.25 2.27
CA PRO A 202 -24.90 3.03 1.93
C PRO A 202 -23.62 2.17 1.97
N PRO A 203 -22.56 2.55 1.19
CA PRO A 203 -21.30 1.80 1.15
C PRO A 203 -20.68 1.66 2.53
N LEU A 204 -20.22 0.47 2.87
CA LEU A 204 -19.51 0.20 4.12
C LEU A 204 -18.05 0.62 4.02
N VAL A 205 -17.48 1.10 5.12
CA VAL A 205 -16.03 1.25 5.25
C VAL A 205 -15.35 -0.13 5.13
N MET A 206 -14.07 -0.13 4.74
CA MET A 206 -13.28 -1.36 4.67
C MET A 206 -13.26 -2.04 6.04
N ARG A 207 -13.57 -3.33 6.07
CA ARG A 207 -13.54 -4.19 7.26
C ARG A 207 -12.89 -5.50 6.93
N ASP A 208 -11.87 -5.83 7.69
CA ASP A 208 -11.10 -7.04 7.42
C ASP A 208 -11.04 -7.92 8.66
N THR A 209 -11.04 -9.23 8.43
CA THR A 209 -10.87 -10.23 9.46
C THR A 209 -9.58 -11.00 9.20
N ILE A 210 -8.79 -11.17 10.24
CA ILE A 210 -7.52 -11.88 10.23
C ILE A 210 -7.64 -13.06 11.19
N HIS A 211 -7.31 -14.26 10.74
CA HIS A 211 -7.19 -15.45 11.55
C HIS A 211 -5.75 -15.92 11.55
N CYS A 212 -5.15 -16.05 12.72
CA CYS A 212 -3.83 -16.65 12.90
C CYS A 212 -3.98 -17.94 13.71
N LEU A 213 -3.43 -19.05 13.22
CA LEU A 213 -3.36 -20.31 13.92
C LEU A 213 -1.94 -20.48 14.46
N THR A 214 -1.78 -20.39 15.78
CA THR A 214 -0.48 -20.59 16.45
C THR A 214 -0.10 -22.05 16.53
N ARG A 215 1.21 -22.35 16.59
CA ARG A 215 1.70 -23.73 16.77
C ARG A 215 1.46 -24.22 18.20
N ASP A 216 1.69 -23.33 19.15
CA ASP A 216 1.62 -23.60 20.56
C ASP A 216 0.52 -22.75 21.21
N GLU A 217 0.19 -23.04 22.47
CA GLU A 217 -0.75 -22.24 23.25
C GLU A 217 -0.33 -20.76 23.26
N PRO A 218 -1.22 -19.83 22.86
CA PRO A 218 -0.87 -18.43 22.69
C PRO A 218 -0.70 -17.72 24.03
N ASN A 219 0.35 -16.90 24.16
CA ASN A 219 0.45 -15.92 25.24
C ASN A 219 -0.46 -14.72 24.93
N GLU A 220 -1.68 -14.76 25.48
CA GLU A 220 -2.69 -13.73 25.19
C GLU A 220 -2.21 -12.31 25.52
N ALA A 221 -1.52 -12.11 26.63
CA ALA A 221 -1.08 -10.79 27.07
C ALA A 221 -0.06 -10.18 26.08
N GLU A 222 0.91 -10.95 25.65
CA GLU A 222 1.92 -10.53 24.68
C GLU A 222 1.31 -10.28 23.31
N ILE A 223 0.40 -11.13 22.85
CA ILE A 223 -0.29 -10.97 21.58
C ILE A 223 -1.10 -9.68 21.56
N ARG A 224 -1.90 -9.42 22.61
CA ARG A 224 -2.70 -8.19 22.71
C ARG A 224 -1.83 -6.95 22.72
N ALA A 225 -0.79 -6.92 23.54
CA ALA A 225 0.15 -5.79 23.59
C ALA A 225 0.83 -5.55 22.24
N SER A 226 1.21 -6.63 21.54
CA SER A 226 1.83 -6.56 20.24
C SER A 226 0.87 -6.04 19.15
N ILE A 227 -0.41 -6.44 19.20
CA ILE A 227 -1.45 -5.95 18.29
C ILE A 227 -1.69 -4.45 18.51
N ASP A 228 -1.85 -4.02 19.77
CA ASP A 228 -2.10 -2.62 20.12
C ASP A 228 -0.93 -1.72 19.64
N ALA A 229 0.30 -2.13 19.91
CA ALA A 229 1.48 -1.42 19.42
C ALA A 229 1.52 -1.32 17.88
N MET A 230 1.15 -2.38 17.16
CA MET A 230 1.12 -2.36 15.70
C MET A 230 -0.01 -1.48 15.15
N VAL A 231 -1.17 -1.46 15.81
CA VAL A 231 -2.26 -0.53 15.45
C VAL A 231 -1.78 0.91 15.56
N ASP A 232 -1.05 1.26 16.61
CA ASP A 232 -0.49 2.61 16.77
C ASP A 232 0.54 2.95 15.69
N GLU A 233 1.37 1.99 15.27
CA GLU A 233 2.31 2.18 14.15
C GLU A 233 1.57 2.47 12.83
N VAL A 234 0.54 1.69 12.49
CA VAL A 234 -0.24 1.92 11.27
C VAL A 234 -0.97 3.25 11.32
N LYS A 235 -1.54 3.63 12.48
CA LYS A 235 -2.24 4.91 12.65
C LYS A 235 -1.38 6.14 12.37
N ARG A 236 -0.07 6.05 12.46
CA ARG A 236 0.83 7.18 12.17
C ARG A 236 0.70 7.69 10.73
N TYR A 237 0.31 6.81 9.79
CA TYR A 237 0.13 7.17 8.38
C TYR A 237 -1.28 6.88 7.86
N VAL A 238 -2.08 6.09 8.57
CA VAL A 238 -3.50 5.81 8.30
C VAL A 238 -4.33 6.11 9.55
N PRO A 239 -4.68 7.37 9.83
CA PRO A 239 -5.38 7.75 11.06
C PRO A 239 -6.72 7.03 11.28
N GLY A 240 -7.40 6.62 10.20
CA GLY A 240 -8.67 5.87 10.24
C GLY A 240 -8.55 4.37 10.47
N TYR A 241 -7.33 3.83 10.70
CA TYR A 241 -7.09 2.43 11.02
C TYR A 241 -7.39 2.14 12.49
N LYS A 242 -8.20 1.13 12.77
CA LYS A 242 -8.55 0.75 14.15
C LYS A 242 -8.98 -0.71 14.27
N LEU A 243 -8.89 -1.26 15.47
CA LEU A 243 -9.58 -2.51 15.80
C LEU A 243 -11.10 -2.25 15.86
N ASN A 244 -11.86 -3.15 15.28
CA ASN A 244 -13.33 -3.11 15.36
C ASN A 244 -13.83 -3.64 16.72
N ASN A 245 -13.10 -4.59 17.30
CA ASN A 245 -13.33 -5.17 18.63
C ASN A 245 -12.01 -5.72 19.19
N ALA A 246 -12.00 -6.06 20.47
CA ALA A 246 -10.85 -6.72 21.07
C ALA A 246 -10.55 -8.06 20.36
N PRO A 247 -9.27 -8.41 20.16
CA PRO A 247 -8.90 -9.69 19.57
C PRO A 247 -9.50 -10.87 20.35
N ILE A 248 -10.04 -11.87 19.62
CA ILE A 248 -10.62 -13.08 20.19
C ILE A 248 -9.56 -14.18 20.10
N ILE A 249 -9.25 -14.80 21.24
CA ILE A 249 -8.34 -15.93 21.33
C ILE A 249 -9.14 -17.15 21.79
N ASP A 250 -9.17 -18.17 20.94
CA ASP A 250 -9.93 -19.40 21.18
C ASP A 250 -9.05 -20.60 20.84
N GLY A 251 -8.52 -21.25 21.88
CA GLY A 251 -7.45 -22.24 21.71
C GLY A 251 -6.24 -21.62 21.00
N ASN A 252 -5.75 -22.24 19.95
CA ASN A 252 -4.62 -21.75 19.17
C ASN A 252 -5.01 -20.74 18.06
N ARG A 253 -6.29 -20.32 18.00
CA ARG A 253 -6.77 -19.38 16.99
C ARG A 253 -6.89 -17.98 17.55
N VAL A 254 -6.15 -17.05 16.95
CA VAL A 254 -6.26 -15.61 17.21
C VAL A 254 -7.05 -14.98 16.06
N THR A 255 -8.17 -14.34 16.39
CA THR A 255 -9.02 -13.62 15.42
C THR A 255 -8.97 -12.14 15.72
N ILE A 256 -8.61 -11.35 14.69
CA ILE A 256 -8.48 -9.90 14.77
C ILE A 256 -9.41 -9.28 13.71
N SER A 257 -10.16 -8.26 14.09
CA SER A 257 -11.00 -7.50 13.16
C SER A 257 -10.54 -6.06 13.13
N VAL A 258 -10.23 -5.56 11.93
CA VAL A 258 -9.83 -4.18 11.69
C VAL A 258 -10.83 -3.45 10.82
N GLU A 259 -10.88 -2.14 10.99
CA GLU A 259 -11.64 -1.22 10.15
C GLU A 259 -10.70 -0.13 9.65
N VAL A 260 -10.83 0.23 8.36
CA VAL A 260 -10.07 1.30 7.74
C VAL A 260 -11.04 2.33 7.17
N GLU A 261 -11.16 3.47 7.84
CA GLU A 261 -11.89 4.62 7.34
C GLU A 261 -10.92 5.53 6.59
N GLY A 262 -11.23 5.88 5.35
CA GLY A 262 -10.42 6.81 4.56
C GLY A 262 -10.49 8.23 5.13
N LEU A 263 -9.50 9.05 4.83
CA LEU A 263 -9.43 10.45 5.29
C LEU A 263 -10.61 11.30 4.79
N GLY A 264 -11.17 10.97 3.62
CA GLY A 264 -12.27 11.74 3.05
C GLY A 264 -11.81 13.01 2.34
N ASP A 265 -10.55 13.10 1.95
CA ASP A 265 -9.99 14.28 1.26
C ASP A 265 -10.41 14.31 -0.22
N PHE A 266 -9.87 13.40 -1.02
CA PHE A 266 -10.25 13.21 -2.42
C PHE A 266 -11.22 12.05 -2.57
N LEU A 267 -10.93 10.93 -1.92
CA LEU A 267 -11.77 9.75 -1.93
C LEU A 267 -12.77 9.80 -0.76
N PRO A 268 -13.99 9.23 -0.93
CA PRO A 268 -14.95 9.18 0.16
C PRO A 268 -14.44 8.27 1.29
N LYS A 269 -14.90 8.53 2.52
CA LYS A 269 -14.47 7.81 3.73
C LYS A 269 -14.63 6.29 3.67
N TYR A 270 -15.61 5.78 2.91
CA TYR A 270 -15.76 4.33 2.73
C TYR A 270 -14.64 3.69 1.89
N ALA A 271 -13.88 4.48 1.12
CA ALA A 271 -12.79 4.00 0.28
C ALA A 271 -11.47 3.82 1.06
N GLY A 272 -11.53 3.29 2.28
CA GLY A 272 -10.37 3.04 3.13
C GLY A 272 -9.32 2.13 2.50
N ASN A 273 -9.74 1.21 1.61
CA ASN A 273 -8.84 0.36 0.84
C ASN A 273 -7.93 1.16 -0.12
N LEU A 274 -8.44 2.19 -0.76
CA LEU A 274 -7.64 3.05 -1.64
C LEU A 274 -6.75 3.99 -0.80
N ASP A 275 -7.32 4.54 0.29
CA ASP A 275 -6.63 5.45 1.20
C ASP A 275 -5.41 4.81 1.87
N ILE A 276 -5.53 3.57 2.39
CA ILE A 276 -4.40 2.87 3.00
C ILE A 276 -3.29 2.55 1.99
N MET A 277 -3.66 2.24 0.74
CA MET A 277 -2.68 1.93 -0.31
C MET A 277 -1.83 3.16 -0.65
N THR A 278 -2.46 4.31 -0.86
CA THR A 278 -1.77 5.57 -1.17
C THR A 278 -0.97 6.08 0.02
N ALA A 279 -1.52 5.97 1.23
CA ALA A 279 -0.84 6.34 2.46
C ALA A 279 0.41 5.48 2.71
N ALA A 280 0.34 4.16 2.51
CA ALA A 280 1.48 3.26 2.64
C ALA A 280 2.56 3.54 1.59
N GLY A 281 2.16 3.77 0.33
CA GLY A 281 3.09 4.13 -0.75
C GLY A 281 3.84 5.42 -0.44
N LEU A 282 3.14 6.48 -0.05
CA LEU A 282 3.76 7.74 0.35
C LEU A 282 4.67 7.56 1.57
N ARG A 283 4.20 6.86 2.62
CA ARG A 283 5.00 6.59 3.81
C ARG A 283 6.31 5.87 3.48
N THR A 284 6.26 4.91 2.56
CA THR A 284 7.46 4.20 2.08
C THR A 284 8.45 5.17 1.43
N ALA A 285 8.00 6.02 0.50
CA ALA A 285 8.86 7.01 -0.15
C ALA A 285 9.44 8.02 0.86
N GLU A 286 8.64 8.49 1.83
CA GLU A 286 9.09 9.40 2.88
C GLU A 286 10.21 8.79 3.73
N MET A 287 10.04 7.55 4.19
CA MET A 287 11.06 6.88 5.00
C MET A 287 12.35 6.64 4.21
N ILE A 288 12.24 6.26 2.93
CA ILE A 288 13.42 6.15 2.05
C ILE A 288 14.10 7.50 1.88
N ALA A 289 13.34 8.57 1.64
CA ALA A 289 13.89 9.92 1.49
C ALA A 289 14.59 10.40 2.75
N GLN A 290 13.99 10.18 3.93
CA GLN A 290 14.59 10.50 5.23
C GLN A 290 15.90 9.75 5.45
N ARG A 291 15.95 8.44 5.13
CA ARG A 291 17.18 7.63 5.27
C ARG A 291 18.30 8.09 4.34
N ARG A 292 17.97 8.59 3.13
CA ARG A 292 18.97 9.14 2.19
C ARG A 292 19.55 10.49 2.62
N GLN A 293 18.83 11.23 3.48
CA GLN A 293 19.24 12.54 4.00
C GLN A 293 19.99 12.46 5.34
N ALA A 294 19.90 11.31 6.04
CA ALA A 294 20.56 11.06 7.32
C ALA A 294 22.02 10.62 7.14
#